data_33900368de6b15a9ccda680d7b249496
#
_entry.id   33900368de6b15a9ccda680d7b249496
#
_cell.length_a   1.000
_cell.length_b   1.000
_cell.length_c   1.000
_cell.angle_alpha   90.00
_cell.angle_beta   90.00
_cell.angle_gamma   90.00
#
_symmetry.space_group_name_H-M   'P 1'
#
loop_
_entity.id
_entity.type
_entity.pdbx_description
1 polymer ?
#
loop_
_entity_poly.entity_id
_entity_poly.type
_entity_poly.pdbx_seq_one_letter_code
_entity_poly.pdbx_strand_id
1 'polypeptide(L)'
;MRQFVTHAAAVAMLAAMPMAAFAAPLQGVYALPEGQPKVSATLTAMPQAGSHVAVDIAMTAPGQTLPITHYETELSKQLHVIAISSDFRAFVHEHGDRPGPDGHFHVAMPLPHPGLYYIYADGVPAGLGQQVMRFELPVGPGSASAPPVALKPPSFDSTDAGYSVRFEPFALHAGQESQLSLHVSHGGKPVSDLTPFLGVAAHAVFIDAADLTYVHVHAAPADTPAGYADALAGMDGMEGMGAPLPAGSHLPADMTLHILAPKAGAYLLWLQFMAGGQVRTVPFTVAVT
;
A
#
# COMPACT_ATOMS: atom_id res chain seq x y z
N MET A 1 64.00 -54.09 9.23
CA MET A 1 62.98 -53.14 9.67
C MET A 1 62.63 -52.28 8.50
N ARG A 2 61.43 -52.44 7.87
CA ARG A 2 60.93 -51.65 6.80
C ARG A 2 59.79 -50.76 7.37
N GLN A 3 59.98 -49.44 7.39
CA GLN A 3 58.96 -48.49 7.81
C GLN A 3 57.97 -48.24 6.65
N PHE A 4 56.69 -48.48 6.91
CA PHE A 4 55.59 -48.10 6.03
C PHE A 4 55.16 -46.67 6.36
N VAL A 5 55.31 -45.78 5.40
CA VAL A 5 54.77 -44.40 5.47
C VAL A 5 53.39 -44.46 4.88
N THR A 6 52.35 -44.23 5.69
CA THR A 6 50.96 -44.10 5.25
C THR A 6 50.68 -42.64 4.92
N HIS A 7 50.41 -42.37 3.66
CA HIS A 7 49.94 -41.04 3.21
C HIS A 7 48.42 -40.97 3.40
N ALA A 8 47.96 -40.10 4.28
CA ALA A 8 46.54 -39.76 4.41
C ALA A 8 46.21 -38.68 3.38
N ALA A 9 45.38 -39.03 2.40
CA ALA A 9 44.82 -38.05 1.46
C ALA A 9 43.62 -37.34 2.11
N ALA A 10 43.75 -36.04 2.36
CA ALA A 10 42.64 -35.20 2.80
C ALA A 10 41.78 -34.87 1.60
N VAL A 11 40.54 -35.39 1.56
CA VAL A 11 39.52 -35.00 0.59
C VAL A 11 38.85 -33.74 1.10
N ALA A 12 39.14 -32.61 0.47
CA ALA A 12 38.45 -31.36 0.73
C ALA A 12 37.05 -31.41 0.07
N MET A 13 35.99 -31.59 0.86
CA MET A 13 34.63 -31.40 0.41
C MET A 13 34.39 -29.89 0.22
N LEU A 14 34.35 -29.43 -1.03
CA LEU A 14 33.80 -28.14 -1.37
C LEU A 14 32.26 -28.19 -1.16
N ALA A 15 31.79 -27.59 -0.08
CA ALA A 15 30.37 -27.37 0.10
C ALA A 15 29.91 -26.35 -0.96
N ALA A 16 29.17 -26.79 -1.97
CA ALA A 16 28.49 -25.90 -2.89
C ALA A 16 27.42 -25.15 -2.09
N MET A 17 27.63 -23.85 -1.85
CA MET A 17 26.59 -22.99 -1.34
C MET A 17 25.51 -22.87 -2.44
N PRO A 18 24.22 -23.10 -2.10
CA PRO A 18 23.15 -22.87 -3.07
C PRO A 18 23.18 -21.37 -3.46
N MET A 19 23.47 -21.08 -4.72
CA MET A 19 23.22 -19.76 -5.28
C MET A 19 21.70 -19.54 -5.15
N ALA A 20 21.31 -18.55 -4.36
CA ALA A 20 19.94 -18.09 -4.35
C ALA A 20 19.58 -17.68 -5.79
N ALA A 21 18.72 -18.47 -6.42
CA ALA A 21 18.20 -18.12 -7.74
C ALA A 21 17.35 -16.87 -7.55
N PHE A 22 17.78 -15.74 -8.09
CA PHE A 22 16.95 -14.55 -8.18
C PHE A 22 15.72 -14.91 -9.02
N ALA A 23 14.54 -14.69 -8.46
CA ALA A 23 13.32 -14.81 -9.24
C ALA A 23 13.36 -13.76 -10.38
N ALA A 24 12.84 -14.13 -11.54
CA ALA A 24 12.74 -13.17 -12.63
C ALA A 24 11.86 -11.98 -12.20
N PRO A 25 12.19 -10.73 -12.59
CA PRO A 25 11.39 -9.58 -12.25
C PRO A 25 9.94 -9.74 -12.73
N LEU A 26 9.00 -9.44 -11.83
CA LEU A 26 7.58 -9.35 -12.16
C LEU A 26 7.32 -8.07 -12.96
N GLN A 27 6.42 -8.13 -13.93
CA GLN A 27 6.00 -6.98 -14.71
C GLN A 27 4.74 -6.38 -14.09
N GLY A 28 4.73 -5.05 -13.93
CA GLY A 28 3.58 -4.33 -13.42
C GLY A 28 2.48 -4.16 -14.47
N VAL A 29 1.24 -4.21 -14.01
CA VAL A 29 0.04 -3.85 -14.77
C VAL A 29 -0.49 -2.54 -14.23
N TYR A 30 -0.89 -1.63 -15.12
CA TYR A 30 -1.47 -0.34 -14.73
C TYR A 30 -2.78 -0.55 -13.94
N ALA A 31 -2.91 0.12 -12.81
CA ALA A 31 -3.98 -0.16 -11.84
C ALA A 31 -4.94 1.02 -11.59
N LEU A 32 -4.70 2.20 -12.17
CA LEU A 32 -5.67 3.29 -12.10
C LEU A 32 -6.84 3.05 -13.06
N PRO A 33 -8.06 3.50 -12.71
CA PRO A 33 -9.26 3.27 -13.52
C PRO A 33 -9.26 4.07 -14.82
N GLU A 34 -8.56 5.18 -14.84
CA GLU A 34 -8.51 6.11 -15.98
C GLU A 34 -7.06 6.38 -16.41
N GLY A 35 -6.92 6.89 -17.63
CA GLY A 35 -5.62 7.21 -18.20
C GLY A 35 -4.93 6.05 -18.89
N GLN A 36 -3.65 6.22 -19.15
CA GLN A 36 -2.77 5.24 -19.78
C GLN A 36 -1.45 5.18 -19.04
N PRO A 37 -0.81 4.02 -18.93
CA PRO A 37 0.50 3.92 -18.30
C PRO A 37 1.53 4.78 -19.07
N LYS A 38 2.18 5.67 -18.34
CA LYS A 38 3.31 6.45 -18.84
C LYS A 38 4.66 5.87 -18.39
N VAL A 39 4.62 4.71 -17.77
CA VAL A 39 5.79 3.94 -17.33
C VAL A 39 5.54 2.45 -17.55
N SER A 40 6.60 1.68 -17.68
CA SER A 40 6.63 0.27 -17.33
C SER A 40 7.23 0.13 -15.93
N ALA A 41 6.86 -0.91 -15.20
CA ALA A 41 7.42 -1.14 -13.88
C ALA A 41 7.80 -2.59 -13.66
N THR A 42 8.85 -2.80 -12.87
CA THR A 42 9.33 -4.12 -12.47
C THR A 42 9.39 -4.22 -10.95
N LEU A 43 9.11 -5.40 -10.42
CA LEU A 43 9.28 -5.75 -9.02
C LEU A 43 10.11 -7.03 -8.93
N THR A 44 11.18 -6.99 -8.17
CA THR A 44 11.97 -8.15 -7.80
C THR A 44 11.80 -8.41 -6.31
N ALA A 45 11.34 -9.60 -5.95
CA ALA A 45 11.23 -9.98 -4.56
C ALA A 45 12.48 -10.72 -4.11
N MET A 46 13.01 -10.31 -2.96
CA MET A 46 14.11 -11.00 -2.29
C MET A 46 13.56 -11.71 -1.06
N PRO A 47 13.49 -13.05 -1.07
CA PRO A 47 13.04 -13.80 0.10
C PRO A 47 13.97 -13.51 1.28
N GLN A 48 13.38 -13.09 2.39
CA GLN A 48 14.09 -12.96 3.67
C GLN A 48 13.58 -14.02 4.65
N ALA A 49 14.36 -14.28 5.68
CA ALA A 49 13.94 -15.21 6.72
C ALA A 49 12.68 -14.68 7.46
N GLY A 50 11.68 -15.52 7.61
CA GLY A 50 10.43 -15.20 8.29
C GLY A 50 9.36 -14.64 7.35
N SER A 51 8.48 -13.79 7.90
CA SER A 51 7.36 -13.17 7.17
C SER A 51 7.72 -11.86 6.45
N HIS A 52 8.99 -11.46 6.45
CA HIS A 52 9.45 -10.26 5.77
C HIS A 52 9.91 -10.59 4.36
N VAL A 53 9.39 -9.86 3.40
CA VAL A 53 9.81 -9.91 2.00
C VAL A 53 10.36 -8.54 1.64
N ALA A 54 11.62 -8.46 1.21
CA ALA A 54 12.13 -7.25 0.61
C ALA A 54 11.76 -7.24 -0.87
N VAL A 55 11.28 -6.11 -1.35
CA VAL A 55 10.96 -5.89 -2.76
C VAL A 55 11.77 -4.71 -3.29
N ASP A 56 12.27 -4.87 -4.50
CA ASP A 56 12.91 -3.82 -5.28
C ASP A 56 11.96 -3.44 -6.41
N ILE A 57 11.53 -2.18 -6.43
CA ILE A 57 10.57 -1.66 -7.40
C ILE A 57 11.23 -0.57 -8.22
N ALA A 58 11.10 -0.67 -9.54
CA ALA A 58 11.59 0.34 -10.46
C ALA A 58 10.53 0.68 -11.51
N MET A 59 10.43 1.95 -11.88
CA MET A 59 9.61 2.43 -13.00
C MET A 59 10.52 3.00 -14.09
N THR A 60 10.16 2.74 -15.34
CA THR A 60 10.94 3.15 -16.52
C THR A 60 10.03 3.88 -17.50
N ALA A 61 10.43 5.05 -17.98
CA ALA A 61 9.68 5.81 -18.95
C ALA A 61 9.73 5.14 -20.34
N PRO A 62 8.72 5.33 -21.21
CA PRO A 62 8.69 4.74 -22.53
C PRO A 62 9.94 5.10 -23.36
N GLY A 63 10.53 4.10 -23.99
CA GLY A 63 11.73 4.26 -24.81
C GLY A 63 13.04 4.46 -24.03
N GLN A 64 12.99 4.50 -22.69
CA GLN A 64 14.16 4.50 -21.85
C GLN A 64 14.55 3.09 -21.40
N THR A 65 15.82 2.90 -21.07
CA THR A 65 16.34 1.62 -20.55
C THR A 65 16.73 1.70 -19.08
N LEU A 66 16.89 2.92 -18.57
CA LEU A 66 17.24 3.16 -17.17
C LEU A 66 15.99 3.52 -16.36
N PRO A 67 15.90 3.05 -15.11
CA PRO A 67 14.84 3.43 -14.20
C PRO A 67 14.83 4.93 -13.90
N ILE A 68 13.64 5.45 -13.58
CA ILE A 68 13.44 6.83 -13.16
C ILE A 68 14.01 7.02 -11.75
N THR A 69 14.76 8.10 -11.56
CA THR A 69 15.38 8.45 -10.27
C THR A 69 14.77 9.68 -9.60
N HIS A 70 13.86 10.37 -10.30
CA HIS A 70 13.23 11.60 -9.80
C HIS A 70 11.73 11.39 -9.68
N TYR A 71 11.23 11.53 -8.46
CA TYR A 71 9.81 11.43 -8.09
C TYR A 71 9.42 12.66 -7.30
N GLU A 72 8.20 13.06 -7.45
CA GLU A 72 7.58 14.05 -6.60
C GLU A 72 7.24 13.42 -5.25
N THR A 73 7.25 14.23 -4.19
CA THR A 73 6.91 13.74 -2.85
C THR A 73 5.45 13.99 -2.59
N GLU A 74 4.69 12.94 -2.43
CA GLU A 74 3.30 13.01 -2.02
C GLU A 74 3.23 12.98 -0.49
N LEU A 75 2.79 14.09 0.11
CA LEU A 75 2.76 14.33 1.55
C LEU A 75 4.14 14.21 2.22
N SER A 76 4.69 13.04 2.34
CA SER A 76 6.00 12.80 2.94
C SER A 76 6.79 11.66 2.31
N LYS A 77 6.21 10.98 1.29
CA LYS A 77 6.78 9.80 0.65
C LYS A 77 6.80 9.94 -0.87
N GLN A 78 7.74 9.27 -1.52
CA GLN A 78 7.84 9.25 -2.98
C GLN A 78 7.21 8.00 -3.60
N LEU A 79 7.02 6.95 -2.80
CA LEU A 79 6.34 5.74 -3.23
C LEU A 79 5.52 5.17 -2.08
N HIS A 80 4.24 4.91 -2.32
CA HIS A 80 3.39 4.10 -1.46
C HIS A 80 3.36 2.66 -2.01
N VAL A 81 3.57 1.68 -1.14
CA VAL A 81 3.58 0.27 -1.53
C VAL A 81 2.53 -0.47 -0.70
N ILE A 82 1.42 -0.79 -1.34
CA ILE A 82 0.31 -1.50 -0.70
C ILE A 82 0.35 -2.97 -1.11
N ALA A 83 0.30 -3.88 -0.14
CA ALA A 83 0.15 -5.31 -0.39
C ALA A 83 -1.17 -5.81 0.17
N ILE A 84 -1.90 -6.56 -0.64
CA ILE A 84 -3.18 -7.16 -0.28
C ILE A 84 -3.12 -8.64 -0.63
N SER A 85 -3.41 -9.54 0.32
CA SER A 85 -3.53 -10.97 0.02
C SER A 85 -4.70 -11.24 -0.91
N SER A 86 -4.59 -12.24 -1.79
CA SER A 86 -5.64 -12.59 -2.76
C SER A 86 -6.97 -13.01 -2.11
N ASP A 87 -6.94 -13.37 -0.83
CA ASP A 87 -8.13 -13.66 -0.03
C ASP A 87 -8.66 -12.43 0.75
N PHE A 88 -8.05 -11.25 0.55
CA PHE A 88 -8.41 -9.96 1.18
C PHE A 88 -8.32 -9.91 2.71
N ARG A 89 -7.59 -10.83 3.34
CA ARG A 89 -7.42 -10.87 4.80
C ARG A 89 -6.24 -10.07 5.32
N ALA A 90 -5.21 -9.92 4.50
CA ALA A 90 -4.02 -9.15 4.83
C ALA A 90 -3.97 -7.86 4.03
N PHE A 91 -3.65 -6.80 4.74
CA PHE A 91 -3.36 -5.48 4.18
C PHE A 91 -2.06 -4.98 4.82
N VAL A 92 -1.13 -4.54 3.99
CA VAL A 92 0.16 -3.96 4.41
C VAL A 92 0.37 -2.69 3.60
N HIS A 93 0.75 -1.61 4.25
CA HIS A 93 1.06 -0.33 3.62
C HIS A 93 2.44 0.12 4.09
N GLU A 94 3.38 0.05 3.19
CA GLU A 94 4.77 0.46 3.38
C GLU A 94 5.15 1.57 2.40
N HIS A 95 6.34 2.14 2.53
CA HIS A 95 6.72 3.33 1.80
C HIS A 95 8.16 3.27 1.33
N GLY A 96 8.41 3.85 0.15
CA GLY A 96 9.75 4.19 -0.33
C GLY A 96 9.99 5.70 -0.17
N ASP A 97 11.03 6.07 0.60
CA ASP A 97 11.35 7.49 0.81
C ASP A 97 11.91 8.13 -0.46
N ARG A 98 12.82 7.43 -1.13
CA ARG A 98 13.42 7.82 -2.41
C ARG A 98 14.05 6.60 -3.08
N PRO A 99 14.17 6.60 -4.41
CA PRO A 99 14.90 5.55 -5.09
C PRO A 99 16.40 5.65 -4.83
N GLY A 100 17.08 4.53 -4.95
CA GLY A 100 18.54 4.48 -4.99
C GLY A 100 19.11 5.18 -6.25
N PRO A 101 20.44 5.28 -6.35
CA PRO A 101 21.09 5.84 -7.54
C PRO A 101 20.79 5.05 -8.83
N ASP A 102 20.39 3.80 -8.70
CA ASP A 102 19.97 2.90 -9.77
C ASP A 102 18.50 3.03 -10.13
N GLY A 103 17.73 3.91 -9.45
CA GLY A 103 16.31 4.14 -9.65
C GLY A 103 15.39 3.11 -9.00
N HIS A 104 15.92 2.23 -8.14
CA HIS A 104 15.14 1.24 -7.42
C HIS A 104 14.72 1.74 -6.03
N PHE A 105 13.46 1.52 -5.69
CA PHE A 105 12.97 1.62 -4.32
C PHE A 105 13.13 0.27 -3.62
N HIS A 106 13.79 0.24 -2.48
CA HIS A 106 13.99 -0.93 -1.64
C HIS A 106 13.01 -0.87 -0.47
N VAL A 107 12.01 -1.75 -0.47
CA VAL A 107 10.94 -1.74 0.54
C VAL A 107 10.84 -3.09 1.22
N ALA A 108 10.87 -3.10 2.56
CA ALA A 108 10.65 -4.30 3.36
C ALA A 108 9.16 -4.41 3.72
N MET A 109 8.53 -5.51 3.32
CA MET A 109 7.10 -5.75 3.55
C MET A 109 6.89 -6.89 4.54
N PRO A 110 6.24 -6.65 5.69
CA PRO A 110 5.89 -7.68 6.66
C PRO A 110 4.63 -8.45 6.21
N LEU A 111 4.77 -9.34 5.21
CA LEU A 111 3.66 -10.13 4.70
C LEU A 111 3.33 -11.27 5.67
N PRO A 112 2.13 -11.28 6.31
CA PRO A 112 1.87 -12.15 7.46
C PRO A 112 1.68 -13.62 7.14
N HIS A 113 1.32 -13.97 5.89
CA HIS A 113 0.99 -15.33 5.49
C HIS A 113 1.62 -15.71 4.15
N PRO A 114 1.89 -16.99 3.88
CA PRO A 114 2.11 -17.47 2.52
C PRO A 114 0.85 -17.29 1.67
N GLY A 115 1.02 -17.06 0.38
CA GLY A 115 -0.09 -16.91 -0.57
C GLY A 115 0.27 -15.99 -1.72
N LEU A 116 -0.71 -15.68 -2.56
CA LEU A 116 -0.60 -14.67 -3.60
C LEU A 116 -0.94 -13.31 -3.01
N TYR A 117 -0.10 -12.31 -3.27
CA TYR A 117 -0.34 -10.92 -2.93
C TYR A 117 -0.42 -10.05 -4.18
N TYR A 118 -1.34 -9.10 -4.17
CA TYR A 118 -1.39 -7.99 -5.10
C TYR A 118 -0.61 -6.83 -4.49
N ILE A 119 0.49 -6.44 -5.13
CA ILE A 119 1.35 -5.34 -4.68
C ILE A 119 1.09 -4.14 -5.58
N TYR A 120 0.67 -3.03 -5.00
CA TYR A 120 0.51 -1.76 -5.71
C TYR A 120 1.68 -0.86 -5.38
N ALA A 121 2.32 -0.35 -6.41
CA ALA A 121 3.35 0.68 -6.31
C ALA A 121 2.75 1.98 -6.86
N ASP A 122 2.46 2.90 -5.96
CA ASP A 122 1.80 4.18 -6.22
C ASP A 122 2.81 5.30 -6.00
N GLY A 123 3.11 6.06 -7.04
CA GLY A 123 4.07 7.15 -6.98
C GLY A 123 3.92 8.12 -8.14
N VAL A 124 4.58 9.26 -8.04
CA VAL A 124 4.49 10.33 -9.02
C VAL A 124 5.89 10.58 -9.63
N PRO A 125 6.25 9.84 -10.70
CA PRO A 125 7.48 10.14 -11.45
C PRO A 125 7.41 11.56 -12.01
N ALA A 126 8.49 12.34 -11.85
CA ALA A 126 8.51 13.77 -12.17
C ALA A 126 8.04 14.05 -13.60
N GLY A 127 7.03 14.89 -13.74
CA GLY A 127 6.44 15.29 -15.03
C GLY A 127 5.56 14.24 -15.72
N LEU A 128 5.30 13.08 -15.09
CA LEU A 128 4.45 12.03 -15.68
C LEU A 128 3.08 11.90 -15.00
N GLY A 129 2.88 12.56 -13.85
CA GLY A 129 1.69 12.42 -13.02
C GLY A 129 1.69 11.09 -12.27
N GLN A 130 0.66 10.84 -11.49
CA GLN A 130 0.51 9.63 -10.70
C GLN A 130 0.54 8.38 -11.58
N GLN A 131 1.30 7.39 -11.14
CA GLN A 131 1.41 6.08 -11.77
C GLN A 131 1.22 5.01 -10.71
N VAL A 132 0.21 4.16 -10.87
CA VAL A 132 -0.01 3.02 -9.99
C VAL A 132 0.16 1.74 -10.79
N MET A 133 1.13 0.92 -10.37
CA MET A 133 1.44 -0.34 -11.02
C MET A 133 1.18 -1.49 -10.05
N ARG A 134 0.39 -2.49 -10.49
CA ARG A 134 0.07 -3.68 -9.72
C ARG A 134 0.91 -4.86 -10.17
N PHE A 135 1.41 -5.62 -9.21
CA PHE A 135 2.15 -6.86 -9.40
C PHE A 135 1.46 -8.01 -8.67
N GLU A 136 1.62 -9.22 -9.18
CA GLU A 136 1.20 -10.45 -8.53
C GLU A 136 2.41 -11.15 -7.95
N LEU A 137 2.55 -11.11 -6.62
CA LEU A 137 3.69 -11.65 -5.90
C LEU A 137 3.31 -12.94 -5.16
N PRO A 138 3.77 -14.11 -5.61
CA PRO A 138 3.64 -15.35 -4.86
C PRO A 138 4.64 -15.39 -3.70
N VAL A 139 4.15 -15.64 -2.48
CA VAL A 139 4.94 -15.66 -1.24
C VAL A 139 4.87 -17.04 -0.58
N GLY A 140 6.01 -17.70 -0.44
CA GLY A 140 6.13 -19.00 0.23
C GLY A 140 5.54 -20.20 -0.53
N PRO A 141 5.57 -21.39 0.09
CA PRO A 141 5.02 -22.61 -0.51
C PRO A 141 3.50 -22.55 -0.62
N GLY A 142 2.95 -23.06 -1.73
CA GLY A 142 1.50 -23.09 -1.93
C GLY A 142 0.90 -21.75 -2.28
N SER A 143 1.68 -20.87 -2.87
CA SER A 143 1.31 -19.49 -3.27
C SER A 143 0.29 -19.40 -4.43
N ALA A 144 -0.51 -20.44 -4.66
CA ALA A 144 -1.66 -20.35 -5.55
C ALA A 144 -2.67 -19.32 -5.01
N SER A 145 -3.34 -18.63 -5.91
CA SER A 145 -4.44 -17.73 -5.55
C SER A 145 -5.44 -18.47 -4.67
N ALA A 146 -5.56 -18.06 -3.42
CA ALA A 146 -6.67 -18.53 -2.59
C ALA A 146 -7.97 -17.93 -3.17
N PRO A 147 -9.09 -18.68 -3.16
CA PRO A 147 -10.36 -18.10 -3.54
C PRO A 147 -10.66 -16.91 -2.61
N PRO A 148 -11.17 -15.80 -3.16
CA PRO A 148 -11.58 -14.67 -2.33
C PRO A 148 -12.51 -15.11 -1.23
N VAL A 149 -12.31 -14.62 -0.02
CA VAL A 149 -13.26 -14.83 1.07
C VAL A 149 -14.56 -14.13 0.68
N ALA A 150 -15.70 -14.74 1.02
CA ALA A 150 -16.98 -14.07 0.88
C ALA A 150 -16.92 -12.71 1.60
N LEU A 151 -17.15 -11.64 0.85
CA LEU A 151 -17.14 -10.30 1.41
C LEU A 151 -18.20 -10.19 2.50
N LYS A 152 -17.86 -9.52 3.59
CA LYS A 152 -18.86 -9.14 4.58
C LYS A 152 -19.88 -8.21 3.93
N PRO A 153 -21.14 -8.19 4.40
CA PRO A 153 -22.08 -7.16 4.00
C PRO A 153 -21.49 -5.75 4.24
N PRO A 154 -21.85 -4.76 3.43
CA PRO A 154 -21.45 -3.38 3.67
C PRO A 154 -21.79 -2.94 5.09
N SER A 155 -20.86 -2.25 5.74
CA SER A 155 -21.03 -1.78 7.11
C SER A 155 -20.46 -0.36 7.25
N PHE A 156 -21.13 0.45 8.06
CA PHE A 156 -20.65 1.77 8.46
C PHE A 156 -19.79 1.75 9.73
N ASP A 157 -19.69 0.59 10.39
CA ASP A 157 -18.93 0.40 11.64
C ASP A 157 -17.88 -0.68 11.45
N SER A 158 -16.68 -0.44 11.98
CA SER A 158 -15.63 -1.45 12.07
C SER A 158 -14.70 -1.17 13.24
N THR A 159 -13.96 -2.18 13.69
CA THR A 159 -13.09 -2.08 14.87
C THR A 159 -11.74 -2.75 14.64
N ASP A 160 -10.69 -2.15 15.25
CA ASP A 160 -9.36 -2.76 15.39
C ASP A 160 -8.77 -2.40 16.74
N ALA A 161 -8.24 -3.40 17.47
CA ALA A 161 -7.51 -3.23 18.73
C ALA A 161 -8.19 -2.31 19.77
N GLY A 162 -9.53 -2.34 19.86
CA GLY A 162 -10.32 -1.52 20.78
C GLY A 162 -10.67 -0.12 20.26
N TYR A 163 -10.16 0.27 19.09
CA TYR A 163 -10.61 1.45 18.37
C TYR A 163 -11.79 1.09 17.48
N SER A 164 -12.79 1.94 17.45
CA SER A 164 -13.97 1.81 16.59
C SER A 164 -14.04 3.00 15.65
N VAL A 165 -14.26 2.74 14.38
CA VAL A 165 -14.53 3.75 13.37
C VAL A 165 -15.96 3.58 12.91
N ARG A 166 -16.71 4.68 12.90
CA ARG A 166 -18.07 4.76 12.40
C ARG A 166 -18.16 5.82 11.33
N PHE A 167 -18.62 5.45 10.16
CA PHE A 167 -19.06 6.41 9.14
C PHE A 167 -20.51 6.83 9.40
N GLU A 168 -20.81 8.11 9.18
CA GLU A 168 -22.18 8.53 8.98
C GLU A 168 -22.76 7.80 7.77
N PRO A 169 -24.06 7.45 7.78
CA PRO A 169 -24.67 6.74 6.64
C PRO A 169 -24.48 7.52 5.33
N PHE A 170 -23.97 6.84 4.32
CA PHE A 170 -23.72 7.40 2.99
C PHE A 170 -24.19 6.46 1.88
N ALA A 171 -24.31 7.00 0.67
CA ALA A 171 -24.43 6.25 -0.57
C ALA A 171 -23.34 6.71 -1.52
N LEU A 172 -22.60 5.75 -2.13
CA LEU A 172 -21.62 6.05 -3.16
C LEU A 172 -22.21 5.70 -4.52
N HIS A 173 -22.04 6.63 -5.46
CA HIS A 173 -22.42 6.45 -6.85
C HIS A 173 -21.19 6.55 -7.75
N ALA A 174 -21.09 5.63 -8.70
CA ALA A 174 -19.98 5.58 -9.63
C ALA A 174 -19.87 6.90 -10.43
N GLY A 175 -18.66 7.42 -10.53
CA GLY A 175 -18.38 8.67 -11.26
C GLY A 175 -18.87 9.94 -10.56
N GLN A 176 -19.31 9.86 -9.30
CA GLN A 176 -19.73 11.00 -8.51
C GLN A 176 -18.81 11.20 -7.31
N GLU A 177 -18.36 12.41 -7.12
CA GLU A 177 -17.63 12.78 -5.92
C GLU A 177 -18.54 12.71 -4.68
N SER A 178 -18.01 12.13 -3.61
CA SER A 178 -18.74 11.96 -2.35
C SER A 178 -17.85 12.35 -1.18
N GLN A 179 -18.44 13.03 -0.21
CA GLN A 179 -17.81 13.36 1.06
C GLN A 179 -18.36 12.42 2.14
N LEU A 180 -17.49 11.71 2.83
CA LEU A 180 -17.83 10.78 3.90
C LEU A 180 -17.35 11.34 5.23
N SER A 181 -18.27 11.45 6.20
CA SER A 181 -17.93 11.82 7.58
C SER A 181 -17.72 10.56 8.41
N LEU A 182 -16.67 10.53 9.21
CA LEU A 182 -16.36 9.42 10.11
C LEU A 182 -15.95 9.92 11.49
N HIS A 183 -16.19 9.07 12.48
CA HIS A 183 -15.85 9.29 13.88
C HIS A 183 -15.02 8.14 14.41
N VAL A 184 -13.92 8.45 15.12
CA VAL A 184 -13.05 7.48 15.78
C VAL A 184 -13.29 7.49 17.27
N SER A 185 -13.51 6.32 17.88
CA SER A 185 -13.68 6.17 19.31
C SER A 185 -12.81 5.05 19.87
N HIS A 186 -12.49 5.13 21.17
CA HIS A 186 -11.77 4.10 21.92
C HIS A 186 -12.47 3.87 23.25
N GLY A 187 -12.85 2.62 23.54
CA GLY A 187 -13.59 2.30 24.75
C GLY A 187 -14.94 3.03 24.85
N GLY A 188 -15.60 3.33 23.72
CA GLY A 188 -16.90 4.00 23.66
C GLY A 188 -16.85 5.52 23.89
N LYS A 189 -15.66 6.12 23.89
CA LYS A 189 -15.46 7.58 24.00
C LYS A 189 -14.75 8.10 22.75
N PRO A 190 -15.01 9.37 22.35
CA PRO A 190 -14.21 9.99 21.31
C PRO A 190 -12.72 9.86 21.60
N VAL A 191 -11.93 9.49 20.61
CA VAL A 191 -10.48 9.37 20.78
C VAL A 191 -9.86 10.76 20.96
N SER A 192 -8.82 10.86 21.80
CA SER A 192 -8.14 12.13 22.09
C SER A 192 -6.65 12.11 21.82
N ASP A 193 -6.14 11.00 21.27
CA ASP A 193 -4.71 10.74 21.02
C ASP A 193 -4.42 10.50 19.55
N LEU A 194 -5.29 10.99 18.65
CA LEU A 194 -5.04 10.98 17.22
C LEU A 194 -3.94 11.97 16.85
N THR A 195 -3.04 11.54 16.00
CA THR A 195 -1.98 12.37 15.42
C THR A 195 -1.90 12.13 13.91
N PRO A 196 -1.34 13.07 13.13
CA PRO A 196 -1.17 12.87 11.71
C PRO A 196 -0.36 11.60 11.40
N PHE A 197 -0.83 10.84 10.41
CA PHE A 197 -0.13 9.72 9.81
C PHE A 197 0.36 10.14 8.43
N LEU A 198 1.67 10.32 8.28
CA LEU A 198 2.32 10.78 7.03
C LEU A 198 1.75 12.10 6.50
N GLY A 199 1.39 13.03 7.39
CA GLY A 199 0.95 14.37 7.01
C GLY A 199 -0.55 14.52 6.79
N VAL A 200 -1.37 13.48 6.98
CA VAL A 200 -2.84 13.51 6.88
C VAL A 200 -3.50 12.92 8.11
N ALA A 201 -4.81 13.11 8.26
CA ALA A 201 -5.54 12.56 9.40
C ALA A 201 -5.70 11.03 9.29
N ALA A 202 -5.96 10.53 8.09
CA ALA A 202 -5.98 9.09 7.80
C ALA A 202 -5.73 8.84 6.30
N HIS A 203 -5.21 7.64 5.99
CA HIS A 203 -5.14 7.10 4.63
C HIS A 203 -6.29 6.12 4.41
N ALA A 204 -6.90 6.14 3.24
CA ALA A 204 -7.98 5.22 2.87
C ALA A 204 -7.69 4.60 1.50
N VAL A 205 -7.57 3.28 1.49
CA VAL A 205 -7.34 2.52 0.26
C VAL A 205 -8.59 1.71 -0.04
N PHE A 206 -9.19 1.95 -1.21
CA PHE A 206 -10.33 1.21 -1.73
C PHE A 206 -9.87 0.30 -2.85
N ILE A 207 -10.28 -0.96 -2.82
CA ILE A 207 -10.00 -1.93 -3.87
C ILE A 207 -11.32 -2.56 -4.32
N ASP A 208 -11.63 -2.46 -5.59
CA ASP A 208 -12.75 -3.20 -6.17
C ASP A 208 -12.47 -4.71 -6.10
N ALA A 209 -13.41 -5.45 -5.53
CA ALA A 209 -13.24 -6.88 -5.29
C ALA A 209 -13.30 -7.73 -6.56
N ALA A 210 -13.82 -7.19 -7.67
CA ALA A 210 -13.99 -7.92 -8.92
C ALA A 210 -12.78 -7.82 -9.84
N ASP A 211 -12.18 -6.62 -9.99
CA ASP A 211 -11.08 -6.39 -10.94
C ASP A 211 -9.84 -5.74 -10.33
N LEU A 212 -9.85 -5.50 -9.01
CA LEU A 212 -8.70 -4.95 -8.28
C LEU A 212 -8.37 -3.50 -8.66
N THR A 213 -9.35 -2.75 -9.16
CA THR A 213 -9.23 -1.29 -9.36
C THR A 213 -8.91 -0.62 -8.03
N TYR A 214 -7.92 0.26 -8.07
CA TYR A 214 -7.33 0.91 -6.91
C TYR A 214 -7.77 2.38 -6.81
N VAL A 215 -8.12 2.81 -5.59
CA VAL A 215 -8.35 4.21 -5.24
C VAL A 215 -7.69 4.47 -3.89
N HIS A 216 -6.79 5.46 -3.84
CA HIS A 216 -6.13 5.89 -2.60
C HIS A 216 -6.48 7.35 -2.35
N VAL A 217 -7.06 7.62 -1.20
CA VAL A 217 -7.49 8.96 -0.80
C VAL A 217 -7.12 9.23 0.66
N HIS A 218 -7.22 10.50 1.07
CA HIS A 218 -6.79 10.96 2.38
C HIS A 218 -7.93 11.61 3.13
N ALA A 219 -7.98 11.39 4.45
CA ALA A 219 -8.93 12.07 5.31
C ALA A 219 -8.31 13.36 5.87
N ALA A 220 -9.16 14.37 6.01
CA ALA A 220 -8.86 15.61 6.72
C ALA A 220 -9.61 15.66 8.07
N PRO A 221 -9.12 16.42 9.07
CA PRO A 221 -9.90 16.77 10.25
C PRO A 221 -11.22 17.43 9.83
N ALA A 222 -12.33 17.11 10.51
CA ALA A 222 -13.65 17.63 10.14
C ALA A 222 -13.79 19.15 10.30
N ASP A 223 -12.95 19.77 11.13
CA ASP A 223 -12.89 21.23 11.35
C ASP A 223 -11.96 21.95 10.36
N THR A 224 -11.45 21.23 9.37
CA THR A 224 -10.57 21.80 8.33
C THR A 224 -11.39 22.74 7.40
N PRO A 225 -10.86 23.93 7.06
CA PRO A 225 -11.53 24.82 6.15
C PRO A 225 -11.85 24.17 4.80
N ALA A 226 -13.00 24.52 4.22
CA ALA A 226 -13.36 24.10 2.87
C ALA A 226 -12.24 24.46 1.88
N GLY A 227 -11.92 23.54 0.97
CA GLY A 227 -10.82 23.68 0.01
C GLY A 227 -9.53 22.97 0.43
N TYR A 228 -9.26 22.76 1.71
CA TYR A 228 -8.13 21.91 2.13
C TYR A 228 -8.45 20.43 1.94
N ALA A 229 -9.67 20.03 2.29
CA ALA A 229 -10.14 18.68 2.04
C ALA A 229 -10.22 18.37 0.53
N ASP A 230 -10.67 19.34 -0.27
CA ASP A 230 -10.70 19.22 -1.74
C ASP A 230 -9.29 19.11 -2.32
N ALA A 231 -8.33 19.85 -1.77
CA ALA A 231 -6.92 19.76 -2.15
C ALA A 231 -6.29 18.40 -1.80
N LEU A 232 -6.77 17.71 -0.76
CA LEU A 232 -6.35 16.34 -0.43
C LEU A 232 -7.04 15.27 -1.29
N ALA A 233 -8.23 15.58 -1.84
CA ALA A 233 -9.00 14.67 -2.69
C ALA A 233 -8.59 14.76 -4.18
N GLY A 234 -8.11 15.93 -4.61
CA GLY A 234 -7.77 16.20 -6.01
C GLY A 234 -6.44 15.58 -6.40
N MET A 235 -6.43 14.31 -6.74
CA MET A 235 -5.23 13.57 -7.15
C MET A 235 -4.90 13.67 -8.64
N ASP A 236 -5.54 14.57 -9.39
CA ASP A 236 -5.29 14.78 -10.83
C ASP A 236 -4.08 15.68 -11.14
N GLY A 237 -3.17 15.85 -10.22
CA GLY A 237 -1.96 16.63 -10.40
C GLY A 237 -1.66 17.48 -9.16
N MET A 238 -0.47 17.35 -8.68
CA MET A 238 0.04 17.84 -7.40
C MET A 238 -0.05 19.37 -7.17
N GLU A 239 -0.72 20.13 -7.98
CA GLU A 239 -0.90 21.58 -7.83
C GLU A 239 -1.99 21.98 -6.82
N GLY A 240 -2.37 21.13 -5.89
CA GLY A 240 -3.47 21.43 -4.94
C GLY A 240 -3.35 20.77 -3.59
N MET A 241 -2.36 19.96 -3.32
CA MET A 241 -2.20 19.34 -2.01
C MET A 241 -1.91 20.42 -0.96
N GLY A 242 -2.79 20.54 0.02
CA GLY A 242 -2.55 21.37 1.20
C GLY A 242 -1.24 20.98 1.88
N ALA A 243 -0.63 21.89 2.63
CA ALA A 243 0.58 21.59 3.38
C ALA A 243 0.31 20.37 4.32
N PRO A 244 1.27 19.44 4.46
CA PRO A 244 1.12 18.31 5.38
C PRO A 244 0.79 18.80 6.80
N LEU A 245 -0.09 18.08 7.48
CA LEU A 245 -0.38 18.36 8.90
C LEU A 245 0.91 18.19 9.71
N PRO A 246 1.21 19.10 10.65
CA PRO A 246 2.43 19.02 11.45
C PRO A 246 2.49 17.72 12.24
N ALA A 247 3.62 17.02 12.19
CA ALA A 247 3.83 15.80 12.94
C ALA A 247 3.61 16.03 14.45
N GLY A 248 2.87 15.12 15.10
CA GLY A 248 2.60 15.19 16.55
C GLY A 248 1.51 16.19 16.95
N SER A 249 0.89 16.93 16.02
CA SER A 249 -0.31 17.72 16.34
C SER A 249 -1.47 16.79 16.74
N HIS A 250 -2.31 17.26 17.66
CA HIS A 250 -3.52 16.52 18.03
C HIS A 250 -4.62 16.75 16.99
N LEU A 251 -5.31 15.69 16.63
CA LEU A 251 -6.42 15.73 15.69
C LEU A 251 -7.75 15.45 16.40
N PRO A 252 -8.87 16.02 15.92
CA PRO A 252 -10.20 15.68 16.41
C PRO A 252 -10.56 14.23 16.08
N ALA A 253 -11.51 13.68 16.81
CA ALA A 253 -12.04 12.33 16.54
C ALA A 253 -12.86 12.25 15.25
N ASP A 254 -13.33 13.39 14.76
CA ASP A 254 -14.15 13.51 13.57
C ASP A 254 -13.28 13.89 12.37
N MET A 255 -13.47 13.18 11.28
CA MET A 255 -12.73 13.35 10.03
C MET A 255 -13.67 13.31 8.83
N THR A 256 -13.22 13.89 7.73
CA THR A 256 -13.86 13.83 6.41
C THR A 256 -12.98 13.16 5.40
N LEU A 257 -13.58 12.33 4.56
CA LEU A 257 -12.92 11.62 3.46
C LEU A 257 -13.66 11.98 2.16
N HIS A 258 -12.92 12.43 1.16
CA HIS A 258 -13.45 12.66 -0.19
C HIS A 258 -13.07 11.49 -1.09
N ILE A 259 -14.04 11.00 -1.86
CA ILE A 259 -13.83 9.89 -2.79
C ILE A 259 -14.61 10.09 -4.08
N LEU A 260 -13.96 9.79 -5.19
CA LEU A 260 -14.56 9.56 -6.49
C LEU A 260 -14.42 8.06 -6.81
N ALA A 261 -15.47 7.28 -6.60
CA ALA A 261 -15.46 5.88 -6.96
C ALA A 261 -15.65 5.72 -8.48
N PRO A 262 -14.73 5.09 -9.21
CA PRO A 262 -14.75 5.13 -10.68
C PRO A 262 -15.88 4.29 -11.30
N LYS A 263 -16.34 3.26 -10.60
CA LYS A 263 -17.36 2.32 -11.11
C LYS A 263 -18.20 1.71 -9.99
N ALA A 264 -19.36 1.18 -10.35
CA ALA A 264 -20.21 0.42 -9.44
C ALA A 264 -19.57 -0.94 -9.11
N GLY A 265 -19.74 -1.38 -7.86
CA GLY A 265 -19.19 -2.65 -7.39
C GLY A 265 -19.12 -2.74 -5.87
N ALA A 266 -18.56 -3.86 -5.41
CA ALA A 266 -18.21 -4.06 -4.01
C ALA A 266 -16.73 -3.73 -3.80
N TYR A 267 -16.44 -2.81 -2.91
CA TYR A 267 -15.09 -2.39 -2.58
C TYR A 267 -14.72 -2.84 -1.18
N LEU A 268 -13.46 -3.23 -1.02
CA LEU A 268 -12.82 -3.31 0.28
C LEU A 268 -12.16 -1.96 0.55
N LEU A 269 -12.38 -1.44 1.76
CA LEU A 269 -11.74 -0.22 2.24
C LEU A 269 -10.90 -0.57 3.46
N TRP A 270 -9.65 -0.15 3.46
CA TRP A 270 -8.81 -0.10 4.65
C TRP A 270 -8.53 1.35 5.01
N LEU A 271 -8.98 1.73 6.19
CA LEU A 271 -8.71 3.05 6.77
C LEU A 271 -7.56 2.92 7.76
N GLN A 272 -6.51 3.72 7.57
CA GLN A 272 -5.34 3.77 8.45
C GLN A 272 -5.20 5.14 9.10
N PHE A 273 -5.04 5.16 10.42
CA PHE A 273 -4.82 6.37 11.21
C PHE A 273 -3.83 6.10 12.34
N MET A 274 -3.22 7.15 12.89
CA MET A 274 -2.29 7.07 14.01
C MET A 274 -3.03 7.36 15.32
N ALA A 275 -3.09 6.38 16.22
CA ALA A 275 -3.69 6.53 17.55
C ALA A 275 -2.89 5.74 18.58
N GLY A 276 -2.65 6.33 19.76
CA GLY A 276 -1.82 5.74 20.80
C GLY A 276 -0.38 5.49 20.35
N GLY A 277 0.16 6.30 19.43
CA GLY A 277 1.51 6.16 18.88
C GLY A 277 1.69 4.96 17.95
N GLN A 278 0.60 4.35 17.45
CA GLN A 278 0.63 3.21 16.56
C GLN A 278 -0.34 3.42 15.38
N VAL A 279 0.04 2.91 14.20
CA VAL A 279 -0.87 2.85 13.06
C VAL A 279 -1.95 1.81 13.34
N ARG A 280 -3.22 2.22 13.17
CA ARG A 280 -4.40 1.37 13.25
C ARG A 280 -4.94 1.18 11.85
N THR A 281 -5.33 -0.05 11.52
CA THR A 281 -5.90 -0.40 10.22
C THR A 281 -7.27 -1.01 10.42
N VAL A 282 -8.31 -0.35 9.93
CA VAL A 282 -9.69 -0.78 10.14
C VAL A 282 -10.33 -1.11 8.79
N PRO A 283 -10.76 -2.38 8.56
CA PRO A 283 -11.31 -2.82 7.29
C PRO A 283 -12.83 -2.61 7.22
N PHE A 284 -13.32 -2.25 6.02
CA PHE A 284 -14.74 -2.17 5.69
C PHE A 284 -15.03 -2.85 4.36
N THR A 285 -16.30 -3.19 4.14
CA THR A 285 -16.86 -3.45 2.82
C THR A 285 -17.82 -2.32 2.47
N VAL A 286 -17.68 -1.77 1.28
CA VAL A 286 -18.46 -0.64 0.80
C VAL A 286 -19.11 -1.01 -0.52
N ALA A 287 -20.37 -0.62 -0.73
CA ALA A 287 -21.07 -0.77 -1.99
C ALA A 287 -21.09 0.56 -2.73
N VAL A 288 -20.77 0.52 -4.02
CA VAL A 288 -20.89 1.63 -4.98
C VAL A 288 -21.96 1.26 -6.00
N THR A 289 -22.94 2.11 -6.23
CA THR A 289 -24.06 1.90 -7.15
C THR A 289 -23.98 2.74 -8.41
#